data_b4d5b330edc81e3a9ffffc079bf5822f
#
_entry.id   b4d5b330edc81e3a9ffffc079bf5822f
#
_cell.length_a   1.000
_cell.length_b   1.000
_cell.length_c   1.000
_cell.angle_alpha   90.00
_cell.angle_beta   90.00
_cell.angle_gamma   90.00
#
_symmetry.space_group_name_H-M   'P 1'
#
loop_
_entity.id
_entity.type
_entity.pdbx_description
1 polymer ?
#
loop_
_entity_poly.entity_id
_entity_poly.type
_entity_poly.pdbx_seq_one_letter_code
_entity_poly.pdbx_strand_id
1 'polypeptide(L)'
;MCGIVGAVAERNITAILLEGLKRLEYRGYDSAGVAVFSNEGTLERRRRSGKVSELEQALAGEPLIGRLGIAHTRWATHGAPCERNAHPHFSADTLAVVHNGIIENHEALREQLKGLGYVFASDTDTEVIVHLLHHKLKDTADLAVALKAAVKELHGAYGLAVINAAQPDRLLAARSGSPLVVGMGLGENFLASDQLALRQVTDRFMYLEEGDIAEIRRDSVQIWNVDGVSVEREVVQYHEGAEAADKGEYRHFMLKEIHEQPKVVQRTLEGRLGQQQVLVHAFGPQAAELFAKVRNVQIVACGTSYHAGMVARYWLEGLAGIPCQVEVASEFRYRKVVVQPDTLFVSISQSGETADTLAALRNAKELGFLASLAICNVGISSLVRESDLTLLTQAGPEIGVASTKAFTTQLVALLLLTLSLGQVKGSLEEGVEAQLVEELRRLPTRLGEALAMDGTVEKVAELFAEKHHTLFLGRGAQFPVAMEGALKLKEISYIHAEAYPAGELKHGPLALVDADMPVVTVAPNNELLEKLKSNLQEVRARGGELIVFADEQAGMKNGEGTHVIAMPHIIDALAPILYTIPLQLLSYYVAVLKGTDVDQPRNLAKSVTVE
;
A
#
# COMPACT_ATOMS: atom_id res chain seq x y z
N MET A 1 8.37 5.78 -1.11
CA MET A 1 7.51 6.72 -1.84
C MET A 1 7.59 8.09 -1.21
N CYS A 2 7.38 9.17 -2.00
CA CYS A 2 7.51 10.54 -1.54
C CYS A 2 6.21 11.09 -0.93
N GLY A 3 6.31 12.11 -0.06
CA GLY A 3 5.19 12.85 0.48
C GLY A 3 5.29 14.33 0.14
N ILE A 4 4.20 14.92 -0.37
CA ILE A 4 4.11 16.36 -0.65
C ILE A 4 3.14 17.00 0.36
N VAL A 5 3.52 18.17 0.87
CA VAL A 5 2.64 19.07 1.62
C VAL A 5 2.86 20.50 1.12
N GLY A 6 1.79 21.24 0.87
CA GLY A 6 1.82 22.65 0.51
C GLY A 6 0.78 23.44 1.31
N ALA A 7 1.03 24.71 1.55
CA ALA A 7 0.10 25.56 2.28
C ALA A 7 0.17 27.03 1.82
N VAL A 8 -0.98 27.68 1.79
CA VAL A 8 -1.15 29.13 1.61
C VAL A 8 -2.14 29.64 2.66
N ALA A 9 -1.68 30.53 3.56
CA ALA A 9 -2.44 30.97 4.74
C ALA A 9 -2.07 32.39 5.16
N GLU A 10 -2.77 32.95 6.17
CA GLU A 10 -2.38 34.21 6.84
C GLU A 10 -1.39 33.99 7.98
N ARG A 11 -1.33 32.77 8.52
CA ARG A 11 -0.44 32.40 9.63
C ARG A 11 0.85 31.77 9.12
N ASN A 12 1.82 31.61 10.00
CA ASN A 12 3.02 30.83 9.69
C ASN A 12 2.67 29.37 9.44
N ILE A 13 3.05 28.86 8.26
CA ILE A 13 2.67 27.52 7.81
C ILE A 13 3.74 26.46 8.12
N THR A 14 4.92 26.83 8.60
CA THR A 14 6.04 25.89 8.73
C THR A 14 5.71 24.72 9.66
N ALA A 15 5.01 24.97 10.78
CA ALA A 15 4.58 23.91 11.69
C ALA A 15 3.55 22.96 11.02
N ILE A 16 2.66 23.49 10.17
CA ILE A 16 1.68 22.70 9.43
C ILE A 16 2.39 21.79 8.42
N LEU A 17 3.34 22.35 7.66
CA LEU A 17 4.13 21.60 6.69
C LEU A 17 4.91 20.48 7.37
N LEU A 18 5.58 20.77 8.48
CA LEU A 18 6.38 19.81 9.23
C LEU A 18 5.52 18.66 9.79
N GLU A 19 4.39 19.00 10.42
CA GLU A 19 3.47 17.99 10.96
C GLU A 19 2.85 17.14 9.84
N GLY A 20 2.51 17.76 8.69
CA GLY A 20 2.05 17.03 7.51
C GLY A 20 3.11 16.05 6.98
N LEU A 21 4.39 16.45 6.95
CA LEU A 21 5.48 15.54 6.58
C LEU A 21 5.64 14.38 7.56
N LYS A 22 5.53 14.62 8.88
CA LYS A 22 5.58 13.56 9.90
C LYS A 22 4.50 12.50 9.65
N ARG A 23 3.30 12.93 9.26
CA ARG A 23 2.18 12.04 8.92
C ARG A 23 2.37 11.31 7.60
N LEU A 24 3.26 11.77 6.71
CA LEU A 24 3.62 11.12 5.45
C LEU A 24 4.94 10.37 5.52
N GLU A 25 5.66 10.40 6.64
CA GLU A 25 6.98 9.79 6.78
C GLU A 25 6.97 8.29 6.49
N TYR A 26 5.87 7.59 6.80
CA TYR A 26 5.68 6.18 6.43
C TYR A 26 5.76 5.91 4.92
N ARG A 27 5.64 6.97 4.08
CA ARG A 27 5.77 6.89 2.63
C ARG A 27 7.21 7.05 2.13
N GLY A 28 8.06 7.78 2.86
CA GLY A 28 9.45 8.01 2.45
C GLY A 28 10.20 8.79 3.52
N TYR A 29 11.43 8.37 3.79
CA TYR A 29 12.24 8.87 4.90
C TYR A 29 13.75 8.93 4.58
N ASP A 30 14.13 8.94 3.30
CA ASP A 30 15.54 9.06 2.87
C ASP A 30 16.07 10.48 3.03
N SER A 31 15.18 11.45 2.84
CA SER A 31 15.46 12.86 3.10
C SER A 31 14.16 13.64 3.22
N ALA A 32 14.23 14.79 3.88
CA ALA A 32 13.11 15.72 4.03
C ALA A 32 13.56 17.15 3.77
N GLY A 33 12.62 18.00 3.33
CA GLY A 33 12.89 19.41 3.15
C GLY A 33 11.65 20.27 3.00
N VAL A 34 11.84 21.55 3.21
CA VAL A 34 10.82 22.58 3.17
C VAL A 34 11.34 23.84 2.47
N ALA A 35 10.48 24.49 1.70
CA ALA A 35 10.71 25.83 1.19
C ALA A 35 9.51 26.71 1.56
N VAL A 36 9.79 27.91 2.04
CA VAL A 36 8.78 28.93 2.38
C VAL A 36 9.12 30.24 1.73
N PHE A 37 8.08 30.99 1.35
CA PHE A 37 8.21 32.39 1.02
C PHE A 37 8.19 33.19 2.32
N SER A 38 9.36 33.77 2.64
CA SER A 38 9.59 34.46 3.90
C SER A 38 8.93 35.84 3.93
N ASN A 39 8.77 36.41 5.14
CA ASN A 39 8.28 37.77 5.31
C ASN A 39 9.26 38.83 4.74
N GLU A 40 10.51 38.45 4.45
CA GLU A 40 11.52 39.31 3.83
C GLU A 40 11.41 39.37 2.28
N GLY A 41 10.45 38.61 1.72
CA GLY A 41 10.19 38.59 0.27
C GLY A 41 11.09 37.62 -0.52
N THR A 42 11.72 36.67 0.14
CA THR A 42 12.61 35.68 -0.47
C THR A 42 12.10 34.26 -0.27
N LEU A 43 12.49 33.35 -1.17
CA LEU A 43 12.31 31.93 -0.96
C LEU A 43 13.46 31.37 -0.12
N GLU A 44 13.13 30.79 1.00
CA GLU A 44 14.08 30.13 1.89
C GLU A 44 13.84 28.65 1.96
N ARG A 45 14.91 27.87 2.09
CA ARG A 45 14.85 26.41 2.05
C ARG A 45 15.70 25.79 3.17
N ARG A 46 15.18 24.67 3.77
CA ARG A 46 15.97 23.76 4.61
C ARG A 46 15.75 22.34 4.14
N ARG A 47 16.82 21.56 4.07
CA ARG A 47 16.83 20.16 3.66
C ARG A 47 17.72 19.35 4.58
N ARG A 48 17.36 18.09 4.85
CA ARG A 48 18.18 17.13 5.59
C ARG A 48 18.06 15.74 4.96
N SER A 49 19.16 14.99 5.01
CA SER A 49 19.15 13.56 4.77
C SER A 49 18.60 12.85 6.02
N GLY A 50 17.84 11.78 5.84
CA GLY A 50 17.21 11.02 6.92
C GLY A 50 15.75 11.41 7.20
N LYS A 51 15.27 11.07 8.38
CA LYS A 51 13.88 11.23 8.82
C LYS A 51 13.48 12.71 9.00
N VAL A 52 12.17 12.96 9.06
CA VAL A 52 11.61 14.32 9.28
C VAL A 52 12.10 14.94 10.59
N SER A 53 12.45 14.13 11.59
CA SER A 53 13.05 14.57 12.84
C SER A 53 14.35 15.36 12.65
N GLU A 54 15.18 15.00 11.66
CA GLU A 54 16.41 15.72 11.32
C GLU A 54 16.11 17.13 10.78
N LEU A 55 15.06 17.22 9.93
CA LEU A 55 14.58 18.51 9.45
C LEU A 55 13.99 19.36 10.58
N GLU A 56 13.24 18.76 11.50
CA GLU A 56 12.68 19.43 12.67
C GLU A 56 13.77 20.04 13.56
N GLN A 57 14.83 19.28 13.85
CA GLN A 57 15.98 19.78 14.61
C GLN A 57 16.66 20.97 13.91
N ALA A 58 16.83 20.89 12.59
CA ALA A 58 17.38 21.99 11.81
C ALA A 58 16.51 23.25 11.86
N LEU A 59 15.20 23.11 11.78
CA LEU A 59 14.23 24.21 11.88
C LEU A 59 14.13 24.79 13.29
N ALA A 60 14.41 23.99 14.33
CA ALA A 60 14.49 24.50 15.71
C ALA A 60 15.70 25.43 15.91
N GLY A 61 16.83 25.14 15.24
CA GLY A 61 18.03 25.98 15.26
C GLY A 61 17.95 27.22 14.34
N GLU A 62 17.35 27.05 13.16
CA GLU A 62 17.18 28.09 12.13
C GLU A 62 15.74 28.09 11.62
N PRO A 63 14.81 28.76 12.33
CA PRO A 63 13.40 28.77 11.98
C PRO A 63 13.12 29.42 10.63
N LEU A 64 12.19 28.83 9.86
CA LEU A 64 11.60 29.44 8.69
C LEU A 64 10.21 30.00 9.05
N ILE A 65 9.92 31.22 8.62
CA ILE A 65 8.64 31.90 8.90
C ILE A 65 8.07 32.42 7.59
N GLY A 66 6.90 31.90 7.20
CA GLY A 66 6.24 32.31 5.98
C GLY A 66 4.77 31.89 5.92
N ARG A 67 4.07 32.40 4.92
CA ARG A 67 2.62 32.21 4.70
C ARG A 67 2.31 31.37 3.46
N LEU A 68 3.30 31.12 2.61
CA LEU A 68 3.26 30.25 1.46
C LEU A 68 4.47 29.32 1.52
N GLY A 69 4.25 28.02 1.30
CA GLY A 69 5.36 27.06 1.29
C GLY A 69 4.98 25.69 0.79
N ILE A 70 6.02 24.91 0.48
CA ILE A 70 5.94 23.52 0.06
C ILE A 70 6.99 22.69 0.81
N ALA A 71 6.65 21.45 1.10
CA ALA A 71 7.51 20.54 1.82
C ALA A 71 7.42 19.12 1.24
N HIS A 72 8.44 18.31 1.48
CA HIS A 72 8.58 17.00 0.86
C HIS A 72 9.33 16.01 1.75
N THR A 73 8.87 14.77 1.80
CA THR A 73 9.66 13.60 2.22
C THR A 73 9.99 12.77 1.00
N ARG A 74 11.26 12.40 0.85
CA ARG A 74 11.77 11.74 -0.35
C ARG A 74 12.00 10.25 -0.12
N TRP A 75 11.60 9.49 -1.12
CA TRP A 75 12.07 8.15 -1.42
C TRP A 75 12.92 8.22 -2.68
N ALA A 76 14.20 7.90 -2.57
CA ALA A 76 15.15 8.08 -3.67
C ALA A 76 14.88 7.11 -4.83
N THR A 77 14.54 7.65 -5.98
CA THR A 77 14.47 6.94 -7.27
C THR A 77 15.67 7.27 -8.15
N HIS A 78 16.04 8.56 -8.24
CA HIS A 78 17.17 9.07 -9.00
C HIS A 78 18.12 9.86 -8.09
N GLY A 79 19.39 9.51 -8.09
CA GLY A 79 20.41 10.13 -7.22
C GLY A 79 20.41 9.59 -5.79
N ALA A 80 21.59 9.51 -5.18
CA ALA A 80 21.79 8.99 -3.83
C ALA A 80 20.97 9.76 -2.77
N PRO A 81 20.57 9.12 -1.65
CA PRO A 81 19.95 9.80 -0.53
C PRO A 81 20.96 10.72 0.18
N CYS A 82 20.97 11.97 -0.22
CA CYS A 82 21.82 13.02 0.35
C CYS A 82 21.13 14.38 0.26
N GLU A 83 21.59 15.36 1.02
CA GLU A 83 20.94 16.67 1.13
C GLU A 83 20.83 17.40 -0.21
N ARG A 84 21.83 17.30 -1.10
CA ARG A 84 21.78 17.96 -2.41
C ARG A 84 20.66 17.43 -3.31
N ASN A 85 20.29 16.17 -3.13
CA ASN A 85 19.22 15.49 -3.87
C ASN A 85 17.85 15.55 -3.15
N ALA A 86 17.79 16.11 -1.95
CA ALA A 86 16.54 16.34 -1.23
C ALA A 86 15.72 17.47 -1.85
N HIS A 87 14.41 17.33 -1.91
CA HIS A 87 13.50 18.40 -2.32
C HIS A 87 13.29 19.41 -1.19
N PRO A 88 12.84 20.64 -1.49
CA PRO A 88 12.54 21.25 -2.79
C PRO A 88 13.79 21.59 -3.62
N HIS A 89 13.67 21.53 -4.96
CA HIS A 89 14.65 22.04 -5.90
C HIS A 89 14.31 23.47 -6.31
N PHE A 90 15.37 24.28 -6.52
CA PHE A 90 15.27 25.70 -6.84
C PHE A 90 15.82 26.01 -8.25
N SER A 91 15.27 27.03 -8.90
CA SER A 91 15.86 27.68 -10.06
C SER A 91 15.89 29.19 -9.83
N ALA A 92 17.07 29.81 -10.03
CA ALA A 92 17.32 31.24 -9.86
C ALA A 92 16.88 31.82 -8.50
N ASP A 93 16.83 30.99 -7.44
CA ASP A 93 16.38 31.34 -6.08
C ASP A 93 14.96 31.97 -5.99
N THR A 94 14.22 31.97 -7.09
CA THR A 94 12.87 32.54 -7.19
C THR A 94 11.77 31.53 -7.39
N LEU A 95 12.12 30.33 -7.83
CA LEU A 95 11.18 29.24 -8.13
C LEU A 95 11.55 27.99 -7.36
N ALA A 96 10.56 27.37 -6.70
CA ALA A 96 10.71 26.12 -5.95
C ALA A 96 9.71 25.06 -6.42
N VAL A 97 10.17 23.82 -6.52
CA VAL A 97 9.35 22.65 -6.93
C VAL A 97 9.63 21.48 -6.00
N VAL A 98 8.56 20.77 -5.64
CA VAL A 98 8.59 19.40 -5.10
C VAL A 98 7.84 18.47 -6.04
N HIS A 99 8.27 17.21 -6.11
CA HIS A 99 7.80 16.24 -7.08
C HIS A 99 7.70 14.84 -6.47
N ASN A 100 6.57 14.19 -6.68
CA ASN A 100 6.36 12.76 -6.51
C ASN A 100 6.21 12.14 -7.88
N GLY A 101 7.01 11.17 -8.23
CA GLY A 101 6.95 10.50 -9.52
C GLY A 101 8.32 10.27 -10.15
N ILE A 102 8.32 9.98 -11.45
CA ILE A 102 9.51 9.82 -12.27
C ILE A 102 9.27 10.52 -13.61
N ILE A 103 10.22 11.36 -14.01
CA ILE A 103 10.23 11.98 -15.34
C ILE A 103 11.13 11.16 -16.26
N GLU A 104 10.51 10.35 -17.10
CA GLU A 104 11.19 9.38 -17.98
C GLU A 104 12.13 10.04 -18.99
N ASN A 105 11.77 11.22 -19.52
CA ASN A 105 12.56 11.96 -20.49
C ASN A 105 13.53 12.98 -19.85
N HIS A 106 13.83 12.83 -18.54
CA HIS A 106 14.64 13.79 -17.78
C HIS A 106 16.05 13.99 -18.35
N GLU A 107 16.69 12.94 -18.89
CA GLU A 107 18.03 13.07 -19.46
C GLU A 107 18.06 13.98 -20.69
N ALA A 108 17.12 13.80 -21.61
CA ALA A 108 17.00 14.63 -22.81
C ALA A 108 16.71 16.09 -22.44
N LEU A 109 15.80 16.33 -21.49
CA LEU A 109 15.48 17.66 -20.99
C LEU A 109 16.69 18.29 -20.27
N ARG A 110 17.46 17.52 -19.52
CA ARG A 110 18.68 17.97 -18.82
C ARG A 110 19.72 18.47 -19.82
N GLU A 111 19.99 17.74 -20.89
CA GLU A 111 20.95 18.15 -21.91
C GLU A 111 20.47 19.39 -22.68
N GLN A 112 19.19 19.49 -23.02
CA GLN A 112 18.59 20.67 -23.62
C GLN A 112 18.75 21.91 -22.70
N LEU A 113 18.44 21.80 -21.42
CA LEU A 113 18.52 22.88 -20.46
C LEU A 113 19.98 23.29 -20.18
N LYS A 114 20.92 22.37 -20.13
CA LYS A 114 22.36 22.69 -20.08
C LYS A 114 22.79 23.50 -21.30
N GLY A 115 22.31 23.15 -22.49
CA GLY A 115 22.56 23.93 -23.72
C GLY A 115 21.99 25.35 -23.65
N LEU A 116 20.97 25.58 -22.82
CA LEU A 116 20.39 26.90 -22.54
C LEU A 116 21.08 27.63 -21.37
N GLY A 117 22.16 27.07 -20.80
CA GLY A 117 22.94 27.68 -19.74
C GLY A 117 22.49 27.37 -18.31
N TYR A 118 21.58 26.42 -18.11
CA TYR A 118 21.19 25.99 -16.76
C TYR A 118 22.24 25.09 -16.13
N VAL A 119 22.52 25.34 -14.86
CA VAL A 119 23.48 24.55 -14.05
C VAL A 119 22.71 23.66 -13.10
N PHE A 120 22.96 22.36 -13.14
CA PHE A 120 22.32 21.36 -12.29
C PHE A 120 23.15 21.09 -11.04
N ALA A 121 22.53 21.22 -9.87
CA ALA A 121 23.14 20.99 -8.58
C ALA A 121 22.87 19.58 -8.02
N SER A 122 21.89 18.88 -8.56
CA SER A 122 21.47 17.55 -8.12
C SER A 122 21.52 16.51 -9.25
N ASP A 123 21.41 15.25 -8.84
CA ASP A 123 21.32 14.11 -9.75
C ASP A 123 19.85 13.70 -10.01
N THR A 124 18.87 14.45 -9.47
CA THR A 124 17.44 14.08 -9.53
C THR A 124 16.82 14.41 -10.89
N ASP A 125 15.85 13.64 -11.30
CA ASP A 125 14.96 13.95 -12.41
C ASP A 125 14.12 15.22 -12.17
N THR A 126 13.83 15.52 -10.92
CA THR A 126 13.01 16.67 -10.51
C THR A 126 13.64 18.02 -10.85
N GLU A 127 14.96 18.14 -10.83
CA GLU A 127 15.62 19.43 -11.10
C GLU A 127 15.39 19.90 -12.54
N VAL A 128 15.11 18.99 -13.48
CA VAL A 128 14.75 19.40 -14.86
C VAL A 128 13.42 20.15 -14.87
N ILE A 129 12.48 19.79 -13.98
CA ILE A 129 11.16 20.43 -13.91
C ILE A 129 11.27 21.90 -13.52
N VAL A 130 12.04 22.20 -12.46
CA VAL A 130 12.18 23.58 -11.99
C VAL A 130 12.93 24.46 -12.99
N HIS A 131 13.93 23.92 -13.69
CA HIS A 131 14.63 24.66 -14.74
C HIS A 131 13.78 24.82 -16.00
N LEU A 132 13.00 23.82 -16.39
CA LEU A 132 12.05 23.93 -17.50
C LEU A 132 10.99 25.00 -17.22
N LEU A 133 10.40 24.98 -16.04
CA LEU A 133 9.45 26.02 -15.61
C LEU A 133 10.06 27.42 -15.63
N HIS A 134 11.27 27.58 -15.09
CA HIS A 134 11.98 28.85 -15.13
C HIS A 134 12.27 29.29 -16.59
N HIS A 135 12.56 28.34 -17.49
CA HIS A 135 12.71 28.66 -18.91
C HIS A 135 11.41 29.16 -19.52
N LYS A 136 10.27 28.48 -19.27
CA LYS A 136 8.95 28.91 -19.76
C LYS A 136 8.51 30.27 -19.19
N LEU A 137 8.92 30.60 -17.97
CA LEU A 137 8.64 31.92 -17.38
C LEU A 137 9.34 33.08 -18.07
N LYS A 138 10.33 32.84 -18.97
CA LYS A 138 10.90 33.88 -19.81
C LYS A 138 9.93 34.35 -20.90
N ASP A 139 9.01 33.48 -21.29
CA ASP A 139 8.03 33.76 -22.35
C ASP A 139 6.70 34.29 -21.78
N THR A 140 6.44 34.10 -20.48
CA THR A 140 5.22 34.52 -19.78
C THR A 140 5.48 34.84 -18.32
N ALA A 141 4.90 35.92 -17.82
CA ALA A 141 5.00 36.26 -16.41
C ALA A 141 4.03 35.43 -15.53
N ASP A 142 3.13 34.65 -16.11
CA ASP A 142 2.13 33.88 -15.39
C ASP A 142 2.59 32.44 -15.15
N LEU A 143 2.73 32.08 -13.86
CA LEU A 143 3.19 30.75 -13.45
C LEU A 143 2.24 29.61 -13.91
N ALA A 144 0.91 29.86 -13.95
CA ALA A 144 -0.03 28.84 -14.39
C ALA A 144 0.11 28.57 -15.90
N VAL A 145 0.36 29.61 -16.70
CA VAL A 145 0.63 29.48 -18.13
C VAL A 145 1.95 28.75 -18.37
N ALA A 146 3.00 29.09 -17.60
CA ALA A 146 4.30 28.41 -17.68
C ALA A 146 4.18 26.94 -17.29
N LEU A 147 3.44 26.60 -16.23
CA LEU A 147 3.22 25.23 -15.79
C LEU A 147 2.46 24.43 -16.85
N LYS A 148 1.37 24.96 -17.42
CA LYS A 148 0.62 24.33 -18.53
C LYS A 148 1.50 24.05 -19.76
N ALA A 149 2.49 24.92 -20.03
CA ALA A 149 3.43 24.70 -21.11
C ALA A 149 4.48 23.64 -20.76
N ALA A 150 4.99 23.65 -19.53
CA ALA A 150 6.01 22.72 -19.08
C ALA A 150 5.50 21.27 -19.00
N VAL A 151 4.32 21.04 -18.46
CA VAL A 151 3.75 19.67 -18.32
C VAL A 151 3.53 18.97 -19.65
N LYS A 152 3.38 19.70 -20.75
CA LYS A 152 3.27 19.12 -22.10
C LYS A 152 4.59 18.51 -22.60
N GLU A 153 5.72 18.90 -22.01
CA GLU A 153 7.05 18.41 -22.36
C GLU A 153 7.55 17.32 -21.40
N LEU A 154 6.83 17.12 -20.28
CA LEU A 154 7.17 16.08 -19.31
C LEU A 154 6.52 14.76 -19.71
N HIS A 155 7.32 13.69 -19.75
CA HIS A 155 6.85 12.33 -19.94
C HIS A 155 7.04 11.54 -18.64
N GLY A 156 6.06 10.73 -18.26
CA GLY A 156 6.06 9.92 -17.04
C GLY A 156 5.03 10.36 -16.00
N ALA A 157 5.14 9.82 -14.80
CA ALA A 157 4.20 10.11 -13.72
C ALA A 157 4.71 11.24 -12.82
N TYR A 158 3.83 12.18 -12.45
CA TYR A 158 4.17 13.26 -11.53
C TYR A 158 2.98 13.75 -10.69
N GLY A 159 3.29 14.12 -9.45
CA GLY A 159 2.52 15.04 -8.63
C GLY A 159 3.43 16.22 -8.28
N LEU A 160 3.09 17.42 -8.72
CA LEU A 160 3.93 18.61 -8.57
C LEU A 160 3.30 19.61 -7.61
N ALA A 161 4.14 20.27 -6.80
CA ALA A 161 3.79 21.52 -6.13
C ALA A 161 4.86 22.56 -6.41
N VAL A 162 4.42 23.76 -6.79
CA VAL A 162 5.27 24.85 -7.31
C VAL A 162 4.92 26.15 -6.62
N ILE A 163 5.94 26.88 -6.15
CA ILE A 163 5.82 28.25 -5.65
C ILE A 163 6.84 29.17 -6.32
N ASN A 164 6.46 30.44 -6.52
CA ASN A 164 7.30 31.44 -7.16
C ASN A 164 7.34 32.73 -6.32
N ALA A 165 8.54 33.24 -6.03
CA ALA A 165 8.72 34.48 -5.28
C ALA A 165 8.06 35.72 -5.95
N ALA A 166 7.95 35.74 -7.28
CA ALA A 166 7.27 36.81 -7.99
C ALA A 166 5.75 36.77 -7.86
N GLN A 167 5.18 35.68 -7.34
CA GLN A 167 3.74 35.46 -7.18
C GLN A 167 3.46 34.78 -5.83
N PRO A 168 3.68 35.50 -4.71
CA PRO A 168 3.73 34.91 -3.37
C PRO A 168 2.36 34.60 -2.74
N ASP A 169 1.28 34.79 -3.50
CA ASP A 169 -0.10 34.59 -3.07
C ASP A 169 -0.71 33.27 -3.60
N ARG A 170 0.06 32.46 -4.33
CA ARG A 170 -0.46 31.25 -4.96
C ARG A 170 0.53 30.08 -4.95
N LEU A 171 -0.03 28.90 -4.75
CA LEU A 171 0.58 27.60 -4.89
C LEU A 171 0.00 26.94 -6.14
N LEU A 172 0.84 26.44 -7.03
CA LEU A 172 0.38 25.66 -8.18
C LEU A 172 0.65 24.18 -7.96
N ALA A 173 -0.24 23.35 -8.50
CA ALA A 173 -0.14 21.91 -8.51
C ALA A 173 -0.44 21.37 -9.91
N ALA A 174 0.20 20.24 -10.26
CA ALA A 174 -0.14 19.48 -11.46
C ALA A 174 -0.07 17.98 -11.15
N ARG A 175 -1.01 17.22 -11.70
CA ARG A 175 -1.11 15.78 -11.49
C ARG A 175 -1.09 15.00 -12.80
N SER A 176 -0.26 13.97 -12.86
CA SER A 176 -0.32 12.87 -13.82
C SER A 176 0.22 11.60 -13.13
N GLY A 177 -0.61 10.57 -12.98
CA GLY A 177 -0.24 9.32 -12.30
C GLY A 177 -0.19 9.42 -10.77
N SER A 178 0.60 10.34 -10.20
CA SER A 178 0.75 10.47 -8.73
C SER A 178 -0.39 11.29 -8.10
N PRO A 179 -1.00 10.82 -6.98
CA PRO A 179 -2.15 11.48 -6.38
C PRO A 179 -1.81 12.82 -5.74
N LEU A 180 -2.74 13.78 -5.87
CA LEU A 180 -2.74 15.05 -5.15
C LEU A 180 -4.15 15.40 -4.67
N VAL A 181 -4.24 16.01 -3.49
CA VAL A 181 -5.48 16.45 -2.87
C VAL A 181 -5.34 17.88 -2.35
N VAL A 182 -6.34 18.70 -2.59
CA VAL A 182 -6.45 20.05 -2.04
C VAL A 182 -7.28 19.98 -0.75
N GLY A 183 -6.75 20.50 0.35
CA GLY A 183 -7.48 20.68 1.61
C GLY A 183 -8.04 22.10 1.70
N MET A 184 -9.32 22.23 1.95
CA MET A 184 -10.00 23.53 2.03
C MET A 184 -10.18 23.96 3.49
N GLY A 185 -9.52 25.04 3.89
CA GLY A 185 -9.64 25.64 5.22
C GLY A 185 -10.50 26.89 5.26
N LEU A 186 -10.46 27.61 6.37
CA LEU A 186 -11.13 28.90 6.56
C LEU A 186 -10.11 30.03 6.37
N GLY A 187 -10.10 30.68 5.19
CA GLY A 187 -9.12 31.69 4.83
C GLY A 187 -7.70 31.14 4.63
N GLU A 188 -7.58 29.88 4.40
CA GLU A 188 -6.34 29.16 4.09
C GLU A 188 -6.66 27.90 3.27
N ASN A 189 -5.77 27.49 2.39
CA ASN A 189 -5.90 26.27 1.63
C ASN A 189 -4.58 25.50 1.60
N PHE A 190 -4.68 24.20 1.38
CA PHE A 190 -3.58 23.26 1.50
C PHE A 190 -3.51 22.33 0.30
N LEU A 191 -2.34 21.75 0.08
CA LEU A 191 -2.11 20.69 -0.89
C LEU A 191 -1.37 19.54 -0.20
N ALA A 192 -1.73 18.31 -0.53
CA ALA A 192 -0.92 17.15 -0.11
C ALA A 192 -1.02 16.01 -1.13
N SER A 193 -0.07 15.08 -1.05
CA SER A 193 -0.14 13.81 -1.78
C SER A 193 -1.06 12.79 -1.10
N ASP A 194 -1.47 13.05 0.15
CA ASP A 194 -2.44 12.25 0.90
C ASP A 194 -3.15 13.13 1.94
N GLN A 195 -4.46 12.97 2.06
CA GLN A 195 -5.30 13.70 3.01
C GLN A 195 -4.85 13.56 4.47
N LEU A 196 -4.21 12.43 4.84
CA LEU A 196 -3.70 12.21 6.20
C LEU A 196 -2.76 13.32 6.67
N ALA A 197 -2.01 13.94 5.75
CA ALA A 197 -1.13 15.06 6.05
C ALA A 197 -1.88 16.31 6.55
N LEU A 198 -3.13 16.49 6.11
CA LEU A 198 -3.91 17.71 6.30
C LEU A 198 -5.04 17.59 7.33
N ARG A 199 -5.30 16.39 7.86
CA ARG A 199 -6.41 16.13 8.80
C ARG A 199 -6.41 17.01 10.06
N GLN A 200 -5.27 17.53 10.46
CA GLN A 200 -5.15 18.44 11.60
C GLN A 200 -5.67 19.86 11.29
N VAL A 201 -5.77 20.24 10.03
CA VAL A 201 -6.11 21.60 9.59
C VAL A 201 -7.44 21.66 8.83
N THR A 202 -7.91 20.55 8.26
CA THR A 202 -9.18 20.48 7.55
C THR A 202 -9.73 19.06 7.46
N ASP A 203 -11.05 18.93 7.34
CA ASP A 203 -11.79 17.71 7.02
C ASP A 203 -12.43 17.77 5.61
N ARG A 204 -12.22 18.88 4.86
CA ARG A 204 -12.79 19.13 3.55
C ARG A 204 -11.73 18.98 2.46
N PHE A 205 -11.92 18.03 1.56
CA PHE A 205 -10.94 17.66 0.55
C PHE A 205 -11.50 17.68 -0.86
N MET A 206 -10.69 18.14 -1.80
CA MET A 206 -10.96 18.13 -3.23
C MET A 206 -9.84 17.33 -3.91
N TYR A 207 -10.18 16.20 -4.54
CA TYR A 207 -9.22 15.32 -5.19
C TYR A 207 -8.99 15.77 -6.63
N LEU A 208 -7.72 16.00 -6.99
CA LEU A 208 -7.37 16.27 -8.38
C LEU A 208 -7.52 14.99 -9.20
N GLU A 209 -8.03 15.11 -10.41
CA GLU A 209 -8.12 14.02 -11.38
C GLU A 209 -6.89 13.99 -12.31
N GLU A 210 -6.83 12.97 -13.16
CA GLU A 210 -5.71 12.79 -14.09
C GLU A 210 -5.60 13.96 -15.07
N GLY A 211 -4.40 14.54 -15.17
CA GLY A 211 -4.14 15.71 -16.01
C GLY A 211 -4.57 17.05 -15.43
N ASP A 212 -5.11 17.10 -14.21
CA ASP A 212 -5.51 18.34 -13.57
C ASP A 212 -4.30 19.22 -13.21
N ILE A 213 -4.49 20.52 -13.43
CA ILE A 213 -3.63 21.60 -12.95
C ILE A 213 -4.46 22.48 -12.03
N ALA A 214 -3.98 22.73 -10.81
CA ALA A 214 -4.68 23.55 -9.82
C ALA A 214 -3.86 24.79 -9.46
N GLU A 215 -4.52 25.94 -9.41
CA GLU A 215 -4.04 27.14 -8.74
C GLU A 215 -4.76 27.26 -7.40
N ILE A 216 -4.00 27.29 -6.33
CA ILE A 216 -4.48 27.31 -4.96
C ILE A 216 -4.06 28.63 -4.34
N ARG A 217 -5.04 29.45 -3.99
CA ARG A 217 -4.90 30.68 -3.26
C ARG A 217 -5.50 30.51 -1.87
N ARG A 218 -5.27 31.46 -1.01
CA ARG A 218 -5.80 31.47 0.35
C ARG A 218 -7.33 31.32 0.42
N ASP A 219 -8.05 31.94 -0.51
CA ASP A 219 -9.51 32.09 -0.53
C ASP A 219 -10.18 31.42 -1.72
N SER A 220 -9.42 30.87 -2.65
CA SER A 220 -9.93 30.27 -3.87
C SER A 220 -9.06 29.11 -4.38
N VAL A 221 -9.70 28.21 -5.11
CA VAL A 221 -9.05 27.12 -5.85
C VAL A 221 -9.61 27.12 -7.26
N GLN A 222 -8.74 27.17 -8.25
CA GLN A 222 -9.10 27.07 -9.65
C GLN A 222 -8.42 25.87 -10.27
N ILE A 223 -9.20 25.01 -10.97
CA ILE A 223 -8.69 23.78 -11.58
C ILE A 223 -8.93 23.84 -13.09
N TRP A 224 -7.95 23.36 -13.85
CA TRP A 224 -8.06 23.09 -15.29
C TRP A 224 -7.77 21.61 -15.53
N ASN A 225 -8.61 20.99 -16.36
CA ASN A 225 -8.41 19.62 -16.80
C ASN A 225 -7.28 19.50 -17.86
N VAL A 226 -7.04 18.28 -18.34
CA VAL A 226 -6.05 17.98 -19.38
C VAL A 226 -6.22 18.81 -20.67
N ASP A 227 -7.44 19.19 -21.00
CA ASP A 227 -7.76 20.04 -22.17
C ASP A 227 -7.55 21.53 -21.89
N GLY A 228 -7.17 21.90 -20.66
CA GLY A 228 -7.00 23.28 -20.22
C GLY A 228 -8.31 24.02 -19.93
N VAL A 229 -9.43 23.30 -19.89
CA VAL A 229 -10.76 23.85 -19.55
C VAL A 229 -10.88 23.96 -18.03
N SER A 230 -11.43 25.08 -17.56
CA SER A 230 -11.74 25.26 -16.14
C SER A 230 -12.85 24.32 -15.71
N VAL A 231 -12.60 23.56 -14.63
CA VAL A 231 -13.52 22.56 -14.10
C VAL A 231 -13.66 22.71 -12.58
N GLU A 232 -14.79 22.27 -12.07
CA GLU A 232 -15.02 22.11 -10.63
C GLU A 232 -14.83 20.65 -10.25
N ARG A 233 -14.30 20.40 -9.04
CA ARG A 233 -14.18 19.07 -8.45
C ARG A 233 -15.00 19.00 -7.17
N GLU A 234 -15.57 17.84 -6.89
CA GLU A 234 -16.38 17.63 -5.70
C GLU A 234 -15.55 17.82 -4.42
N VAL A 235 -16.13 18.52 -3.45
CA VAL A 235 -15.55 18.64 -2.10
C VAL A 235 -16.12 17.53 -1.23
N VAL A 236 -15.28 16.60 -0.84
CA VAL A 236 -15.62 15.48 0.04
C VAL A 236 -15.30 15.84 1.48
N GLN A 237 -16.27 15.66 2.38
CA GLN A 237 -16.03 15.79 3.82
C GLN A 237 -15.67 14.45 4.43
N TYR A 238 -14.57 14.41 5.18
CA TYR A 238 -14.04 13.18 5.76
C TYR A 238 -14.39 13.07 7.26
N HIS A 239 -15.08 12.00 7.64
CA HIS A 239 -15.66 11.83 8.98
C HIS A 239 -15.02 10.74 9.86
N GLU A 240 -13.88 10.15 9.51
CA GLU A 240 -13.25 9.14 10.37
C GLU A 240 -12.55 9.73 11.59
N GLY A 241 -12.70 9.04 12.75
CA GLY A 241 -12.21 9.50 14.04
C GLY A 241 -10.69 9.58 14.19
N ALA A 242 -10.25 10.44 15.10
CA ALA A 242 -8.84 10.75 15.41
C ALA A 242 -8.06 9.58 16.07
N GLU A 243 -8.73 8.49 16.47
CA GLU A 243 -8.13 7.40 17.28
C GLU A 243 -7.13 6.49 16.53
N ALA A 244 -7.05 6.59 15.20
CA ALA A 244 -6.28 5.65 14.40
C ALA A 244 -4.76 5.93 14.32
N ALA A 245 -4.31 7.10 14.71
CA ALA A 245 -2.91 7.53 14.54
C ALA A 245 -2.02 7.30 15.76
N ASP A 246 -2.54 6.72 16.85
CA ASP A 246 -1.79 6.47 18.09
C ASP A 246 -1.47 4.97 18.22
N LYS A 247 -0.27 4.64 18.71
CA LYS A 247 0.15 3.26 19.01
C LYS A 247 -0.59 2.68 20.22
N GLY A 248 -1.16 3.52 21.08
CA GLY A 248 -1.77 3.08 22.32
C GLY A 248 -0.74 2.41 23.23
N GLU A 249 -1.08 1.26 23.80
CA GLU A 249 -0.21 0.47 24.68
C GLU A 249 0.87 -0.35 23.93
N TYR A 250 0.82 -0.39 22.61
CA TYR A 250 1.71 -1.23 21.80
C TYR A 250 3.04 -0.52 21.51
N ARG A 251 4.11 -1.28 21.52
CA ARG A 251 5.45 -0.77 21.21
C ARG A 251 5.58 -0.29 19.76
N HIS A 252 4.93 -0.97 18.81
CA HIS A 252 4.98 -0.70 17.37
C HIS A 252 3.58 -0.69 16.78
N PHE A 253 3.39 0.04 15.66
CA PHE A 253 2.13 0.02 14.91
C PHE A 253 1.81 -1.38 14.39
N MET A 254 2.79 -2.10 13.86
CA MET A 254 2.58 -3.46 13.37
C MET A 254 1.98 -4.38 14.44
N LEU A 255 2.48 -4.34 15.68
CA LEU A 255 1.93 -5.17 16.76
C LEU A 255 0.48 -4.79 17.06
N LYS A 256 0.19 -3.48 17.15
CA LYS A 256 -1.19 -2.97 17.31
C LYS A 256 -2.09 -3.50 16.20
N GLU A 257 -1.64 -3.38 14.95
CA GLU A 257 -2.40 -3.78 13.76
C GLU A 257 -2.61 -5.30 13.69
N ILE A 258 -1.68 -6.11 14.19
CA ILE A 258 -1.86 -7.56 14.38
C ILE A 258 -2.97 -7.83 15.41
N HIS A 259 -2.96 -7.14 16.54
CA HIS A 259 -3.97 -7.33 17.60
C HIS A 259 -5.34 -6.72 17.26
N GLU A 260 -5.42 -5.78 16.32
CA GLU A 260 -6.69 -5.22 15.84
C GLU A 260 -7.49 -6.17 14.93
N GLN A 261 -6.87 -7.24 14.41
CA GLN A 261 -7.47 -8.10 13.38
C GLN A 261 -8.84 -8.67 13.75
N PRO A 262 -9.12 -9.15 14.97
CA PRO A 262 -10.47 -9.59 15.34
C PRO A 262 -11.52 -8.49 15.14
N LYS A 263 -11.20 -7.28 15.60
CA LYS A 263 -12.11 -6.11 15.52
C LYS A 263 -12.33 -5.66 14.06
N VAL A 264 -11.29 -5.60 13.26
CA VAL A 264 -11.42 -5.13 11.87
C VAL A 264 -12.06 -6.19 10.97
N VAL A 265 -11.85 -7.48 11.23
CA VAL A 265 -12.58 -8.57 10.56
C VAL A 265 -14.08 -8.50 10.88
N GLN A 266 -14.46 -8.24 12.14
CA GLN A 266 -15.84 -8.01 12.50
C GLN A 266 -16.45 -6.84 11.69
N ARG A 267 -15.74 -5.71 11.58
CA ARG A 267 -16.18 -4.56 10.75
C ARG A 267 -16.29 -4.92 9.27
N THR A 268 -15.34 -5.73 8.76
CA THR A 268 -15.41 -6.21 7.37
C THR A 268 -16.64 -7.06 7.10
N LEU A 269 -17.15 -7.77 8.10
CA LEU A 269 -18.35 -8.61 7.98
C LEU A 269 -19.65 -7.85 8.23
N GLU A 270 -19.58 -6.69 8.90
CA GLU A 270 -20.75 -5.92 9.29
C GLU A 270 -21.57 -5.45 8.08
N GLY A 271 -22.89 -5.72 8.10
CA GLY A 271 -23.80 -5.37 7.01
C GLY A 271 -23.63 -6.22 5.73
N ARG A 272 -22.84 -7.30 5.76
CA ARG A 272 -22.55 -8.15 4.59
C ARG A 272 -23.02 -9.58 4.72
N LEU A 273 -23.41 -9.98 5.92
CA LEU A 273 -23.95 -11.32 6.20
C LEU A 273 -25.44 -11.24 6.53
N GLY A 274 -26.27 -11.97 5.78
CA GLY A 274 -27.64 -12.31 6.12
C GLY A 274 -27.69 -13.47 7.13
N GLN A 275 -28.83 -14.09 7.35
CA GLN A 275 -28.92 -15.21 8.32
C GLN A 275 -28.05 -16.40 7.93
N GLN A 276 -28.14 -16.83 6.68
CA GLN A 276 -27.46 -18.02 6.13
C GLN A 276 -26.78 -17.76 4.78
N GLN A 277 -26.67 -16.51 4.35
CA GLN A 277 -26.14 -16.14 3.05
C GLN A 277 -25.35 -14.84 3.10
N VAL A 278 -24.50 -14.62 2.13
CA VAL A 278 -23.79 -13.36 1.91
C VAL A 278 -24.71 -12.39 1.17
N LEU A 279 -24.62 -11.11 1.49
CA LEU A 279 -25.44 -10.09 0.86
C LEU A 279 -24.75 -9.55 -0.40
N VAL A 280 -25.13 -10.04 -1.56
CA VAL A 280 -24.51 -9.72 -2.87
C VAL A 280 -24.47 -8.20 -3.15
N HIS A 281 -25.49 -7.45 -2.69
CA HIS A 281 -25.53 -6.00 -2.88
C HIS A 281 -24.43 -5.23 -2.11
N ALA A 282 -23.68 -5.89 -1.21
CA ALA A 282 -22.50 -5.32 -0.57
C ALA A 282 -21.38 -4.94 -1.56
N PHE A 283 -21.40 -5.52 -2.75
CA PHE A 283 -20.46 -5.20 -3.84
C PHE A 283 -20.92 -4.06 -4.76
N GLY A 284 -22.13 -3.56 -4.55
CA GLY A 284 -22.74 -2.49 -5.34
C GLY A 284 -24.12 -2.90 -5.91
N PRO A 285 -24.91 -1.93 -6.34
CA PRO A 285 -26.29 -2.17 -6.77
C PRO A 285 -26.42 -3.07 -8.01
N GLN A 286 -25.41 -3.08 -8.90
CA GLN A 286 -25.39 -3.88 -10.12
C GLN A 286 -24.75 -5.26 -9.93
N ALA A 287 -24.24 -5.57 -8.73
CA ALA A 287 -23.45 -6.77 -8.48
C ALA A 287 -24.18 -8.07 -8.87
N ALA A 288 -25.45 -8.22 -8.48
CA ALA A 288 -26.21 -9.43 -8.79
C ALA A 288 -26.37 -9.68 -10.30
N GLU A 289 -26.63 -8.62 -11.08
CA GLU A 289 -26.76 -8.74 -12.55
C GLU A 289 -25.42 -9.08 -13.20
N LEU A 290 -24.33 -8.43 -12.79
CA LEU A 290 -23.00 -8.66 -13.33
C LEU A 290 -22.48 -10.06 -12.95
N PHE A 291 -22.64 -10.47 -11.69
CA PHE A 291 -22.19 -11.77 -11.19
C PHE A 291 -22.89 -12.94 -11.89
N ALA A 292 -24.15 -12.78 -12.28
CA ALA A 292 -24.88 -13.79 -13.06
C ALA A 292 -24.21 -14.08 -14.42
N LYS A 293 -23.52 -13.09 -15.00
CA LYS A 293 -22.82 -13.21 -16.29
C LYS A 293 -21.40 -13.75 -16.17
N VAL A 294 -20.76 -13.62 -14.99
CA VAL A 294 -19.35 -13.99 -14.76
C VAL A 294 -19.12 -15.47 -15.06
N ARG A 295 -18.16 -15.79 -15.91
CA ARG A 295 -17.69 -17.16 -16.17
C ARG A 295 -16.26 -17.40 -15.72
N ASN A 296 -15.46 -16.36 -15.65
CA ASN A 296 -14.06 -16.40 -15.25
C ASN A 296 -13.75 -15.22 -14.35
N VAL A 297 -12.71 -15.32 -13.54
CA VAL A 297 -12.19 -14.23 -12.72
C VAL A 297 -10.70 -14.03 -13.04
N GLN A 298 -10.30 -12.78 -13.28
CA GLN A 298 -8.90 -12.37 -13.36
C GLN A 298 -8.60 -11.46 -12.17
N ILE A 299 -7.77 -11.93 -11.25
CA ILE A 299 -7.30 -11.12 -10.10
C ILE A 299 -5.94 -10.52 -10.43
N VAL A 300 -5.78 -9.22 -10.19
CA VAL A 300 -4.52 -8.51 -10.42
C VAL A 300 -4.17 -7.67 -9.19
N ALA A 301 -2.98 -7.85 -8.65
CA ALA A 301 -2.52 -7.17 -7.44
C ALA A 301 -0.98 -7.21 -7.31
N CYS A 302 -0.45 -6.55 -6.29
CA CYS A 302 0.98 -6.55 -5.92
C CYS A 302 1.19 -7.09 -4.51
N GLY A 303 2.34 -7.73 -4.26
CA GLY A 303 2.83 -8.12 -2.92
C GLY A 303 1.81 -8.92 -2.10
N THR A 304 1.55 -8.46 -0.87
CA THR A 304 0.58 -9.05 0.06
C THR A 304 -0.81 -9.26 -0.57
N SER A 305 -1.30 -8.28 -1.33
CA SER A 305 -2.60 -8.37 -2.01
C SER A 305 -2.60 -9.43 -3.13
N TYR A 306 -1.47 -9.65 -3.80
CA TYR A 306 -1.29 -10.75 -4.75
C TYR A 306 -1.40 -12.11 -4.06
N HIS A 307 -0.78 -12.28 -2.87
CA HIS A 307 -0.89 -13.51 -2.08
C HIS A 307 -2.35 -13.77 -1.65
N ALA A 308 -3.10 -12.71 -1.28
CA ALA A 308 -4.53 -12.84 -0.99
C ALA A 308 -5.32 -13.33 -2.20
N GLY A 309 -5.03 -12.80 -3.39
CA GLY A 309 -5.60 -13.27 -4.66
C GLY A 309 -5.29 -14.74 -4.94
N MET A 310 -4.07 -15.19 -4.64
CA MET A 310 -3.68 -16.60 -4.79
C MET A 310 -4.48 -17.54 -3.87
N VAL A 311 -4.81 -17.12 -2.65
CA VAL A 311 -5.74 -17.87 -1.79
C VAL A 311 -7.13 -17.91 -2.40
N ALA A 312 -7.63 -16.76 -2.87
CA ALA A 312 -8.97 -16.66 -3.47
C ALA A 312 -9.16 -17.56 -4.70
N ARG A 313 -8.11 -17.83 -5.47
CA ARG A 313 -8.16 -18.77 -6.58
C ARG A 313 -8.61 -20.15 -6.11
N TYR A 314 -8.07 -20.67 -4.99
CA TYR A 314 -8.50 -21.96 -4.45
C TYR A 314 -9.97 -21.95 -4.04
N TRP A 315 -10.46 -20.86 -3.46
CA TRP A 315 -11.86 -20.72 -3.09
C TRP A 315 -12.80 -20.61 -4.31
N LEU A 316 -12.46 -19.77 -5.29
CA LEU A 316 -13.27 -19.58 -6.50
C LEU A 316 -13.40 -20.88 -7.30
N GLU A 317 -12.28 -21.60 -7.47
CA GLU A 317 -12.28 -22.87 -8.19
C GLU A 317 -12.93 -24.00 -7.36
N GLY A 318 -12.60 -24.12 -6.07
CA GLY A 318 -13.05 -25.22 -5.20
C GLY A 318 -14.47 -25.08 -4.67
N LEU A 319 -14.92 -23.86 -4.31
CA LEU A 319 -16.25 -23.62 -3.73
C LEU A 319 -17.26 -23.17 -4.80
N ALA A 320 -16.88 -22.23 -5.66
CA ALA A 320 -17.80 -21.63 -6.61
C ALA A 320 -17.73 -22.26 -8.02
N GLY A 321 -16.75 -23.12 -8.29
CA GLY A 321 -16.58 -23.75 -9.60
C GLY A 321 -16.23 -22.75 -10.72
N ILE A 322 -15.62 -21.62 -10.39
CA ILE A 322 -15.31 -20.54 -11.33
C ILE A 322 -13.80 -20.50 -11.56
N PRO A 323 -13.33 -20.67 -12.81
CA PRO A 323 -11.91 -20.55 -13.14
C PRO A 323 -11.36 -19.18 -12.75
N CYS A 324 -10.18 -19.17 -12.11
CA CYS A 324 -9.54 -17.96 -11.64
C CYS A 324 -8.07 -17.91 -12.03
N GLN A 325 -7.65 -16.79 -12.62
CA GLN A 325 -6.25 -16.45 -12.84
C GLN A 325 -5.84 -15.34 -11.89
N VAL A 326 -4.61 -15.42 -11.40
CA VAL A 326 -4.05 -14.42 -10.49
C VAL A 326 -2.69 -13.98 -11.02
N GLU A 327 -2.49 -12.68 -11.14
CA GLU A 327 -1.30 -12.12 -11.78
C GLU A 327 -0.77 -10.89 -11.05
N VAL A 328 0.55 -10.72 -11.06
CA VAL A 328 1.19 -9.53 -10.52
C VAL A 328 0.89 -8.34 -11.44
N ALA A 329 0.51 -7.20 -10.88
CA ALA A 329 0.05 -6.05 -11.66
C ALA A 329 1.13 -5.48 -12.58
N SER A 330 2.41 -5.45 -12.15
CA SER A 330 3.54 -5.00 -12.96
C SER A 330 3.72 -5.84 -14.24
N GLU A 331 3.42 -7.15 -14.19
CA GLU A 331 3.53 -8.03 -15.33
C GLU A 331 2.29 -7.95 -16.24
N PHE A 332 1.09 -7.88 -15.61
CA PHE A 332 -0.17 -7.77 -16.34
C PHE A 332 -0.22 -6.54 -17.25
N ARG A 333 0.26 -5.38 -16.77
CA ARG A 333 0.14 -4.11 -17.50
C ARG A 333 0.93 -4.05 -18.82
N TYR A 334 1.99 -4.84 -18.96
CA TYR A 334 2.89 -4.75 -20.11
C TYR A 334 2.77 -5.91 -21.10
N ARG A 335 2.24 -7.04 -20.66
CA ARG A 335 2.09 -8.18 -21.56
C ARG A 335 0.84 -8.05 -22.45
N LYS A 336 0.82 -8.72 -23.58
CA LYS A 336 -0.39 -8.91 -24.37
C LYS A 336 -1.33 -9.90 -23.68
N VAL A 337 -2.44 -9.39 -23.14
CA VAL A 337 -3.46 -10.18 -22.44
C VAL A 337 -4.48 -10.71 -23.46
N VAL A 338 -4.86 -11.98 -23.30
CA VAL A 338 -6.00 -12.58 -24.00
C VAL A 338 -7.14 -12.73 -23.00
N VAL A 339 -8.16 -11.89 -23.15
CA VAL A 339 -9.31 -11.88 -22.24
C VAL A 339 -10.29 -12.98 -22.63
N GLN A 340 -10.64 -13.84 -21.68
CA GLN A 340 -11.71 -14.82 -21.87
C GLN A 340 -13.08 -14.12 -21.80
N PRO A 341 -14.09 -14.57 -22.55
CA PRO A 341 -15.44 -14.00 -22.46
C PRO A 341 -15.98 -14.01 -21.01
N ASP A 342 -16.77 -13.01 -20.69
CA ASP A 342 -17.46 -12.89 -19.40
C ASP A 342 -16.52 -13.01 -18.19
N THR A 343 -15.32 -12.42 -18.29
CA THR A 343 -14.33 -12.38 -17.22
C THR A 343 -14.52 -11.14 -16.35
N LEU A 344 -14.68 -11.32 -15.04
CA LEU A 344 -14.64 -10.25 -14.04
C LEU A 344 -13.18 -9.92 -13.74
N PHE A 345 -12.80 -8.65 -13.91
CA PHE A 345 -11.49 -8.14 -13.48
C PHE A 345 -11.56 -7.71 -12.02
N VAL A 346 -10.73 -8.28 -11.17
CA VAL A 346 -10.68 -7.96 -9.74
C VAL A 346 -9.32 -7.37 -9.40
N SER A 347 -9.29 -6.15 -8.90
CA SER A 347 -8.10 -5.48 -8.39
C SER A 347 -8.12 -5.41 -6.87
N ILE A 348 -6.99 -5.71 -6.22
CA ILE A 348 -6.86 -5.70 -4.77
C ILE A 348 -5.76 -4.74 -4.38
N SER A 349 -6.06 -3.79 -3.47
CA SER A 349 -5.07 -2.85 -2.94
C SER A 349 -5.49 -2.34 -1.57
N GLN A 350 -4.53 -2.21 -0.65
CA GLN A 350 -4.78 -1.58 0.64
C GLN A 350 -5.04 -0.08 0.47
N SER A 351 -4.16 0.64 -0.24
CA SER A 351 -4.22 2.09 -0.43
C SER A 351 -5.16 2.52 -1.57
N GLY A 352 -5.34 1.65 -2.57
CA GLY A 352 -6.01 1.98 -3.83
C GLY A 352 -5.27 2.98 -4.72
N GLU A 353 -3.98 3.22 -4.42
CA GLU A 353 -3.12 4.16 -5.15
C GLU A 353 -1.83 3.49 -5.66
N THR A 354 -1.75 2.16 -5.67
CA THR A 354 -0.59 1.43 -6.20
C THR A 354 -0.53 1.63 -7.72
N ALA A 355 0.56 2.21 -8.21
CA ALA A 355 0.73 2.61 -9.61
C ALA A 355 0.45 1.48 -10.60
N ASP A 356 1.09 0.32 -10.40
CA ASP A 356 0.91 -0.84 -11.27
C ASP A 356 -0.53 -1.36 -11.27
N THR A 357 -1.19 -1.38 -10.10
CA THR A 357 -2.58 -1.86 -9.99
C THR A 357 -3.56 -0.91 -10.70
N LEU A 358 -3.34 0.41 -10.58
CA LEU A 358 -4.13 1.41 -11.29
C LEU A 358 -3.92 1.33 -12.81
N ALA A 359 -2.68 1.21 -13.24
CA ALA A 359 -2.37 1.05 -14.66
C ALA A 359 -2.97 -0.25 -15.23
N ALA A 360 -2.91 -1.35 -14.47
CA ALA A 360 -3.54 -2.61 -14.85
C ALA A 360 -5.07 -2.49 -14.96
N LEU A 361 -5.74 -1.77 -14.04
CA LEU A 361 -7.18 -1.50 -14.13
C LEU A 361 -7.54 -0.70 -15.39
N ARG A 362 -6.78 0.37 -15.67
CA ARG A 362 -7.00 1.22 -16.85
C ARG A 362 -6.81 0.42 -18.15
N ASN A 363 -5.77 -0.39 -18.22
CA ASN A 363 -5.55 -1.31 -19.35
C ASN A 363 -6.70 -2.33 -19.47
N ALA A 364 -7.18 -2.90 -18.36
CA ALA A 364 -8.29 -3.86 -18.38
C ALA A 364 -9.58 -3.27 -18.96
N LYS A 365 -9.88 -1.99 -18.71
CA LYS A 365 -11.05 -1.31 -19.30
C LYS A 365 -11.02 -1.25 -20.82
N GLU A 366 -9.82 -1.16 -21.40
CA GLU A 366 -9.63 -1.14 -22.86
C GLU A 366 -9.67 -2.56 -23.48
N LEU A 367 -9.40 -3.60 -22.68
CA LEU A 367 -9.29 -4.97 -23.14
C LEU A 367 -10.62 -5.73 -23.23
N GLY A 368 -11.74 -5.15 -22.77
CA GLY A 368 -13.07 -5.73 -22.90
C GLY A 368 -13.43 -6.78 -21.85
N PHE A 369 -12.92 -6.65 -20.62
CA PHE A 369 -13.44 -7.38 -19.47
C PHE A 369 -14.93 -7.05 -19.22
N LEU A 370 -15.67 -8.00 -18.64
CA LEU A 370 -17.11 -7.83 -18.35
C LEU A 370 -17.40 -6.64 -17.43
N ALA A 371 -16.64 -6.53 -16.39
CA ALA A 371 -16.68 -5.45 -15.41
C ALA A 371 -15.39 -5.46 -14.56
N SER A 372 -15.14 -4.38 -13.85
CA SER A 372 -14.07 -4.24 -12.86
C SER A 372 -14.62 -4.19 -11.43
N LEU A 373 -13.96 -4.90 -10.50
CA LEU A 373 -14.25 -4.87 -9.07
C LEU A 373 -12.98 -4.48 -8.29
N ALA A 374 -13.08 -3.46 -7.44
CA ALA A 374 -12.04 -3.11 -6.50
C ALA A 374 -12.31 -3.70 -5.11
N ILE A 375 -11.35 -4.44 -4.55
CA ILE A 375 -11.28 -4.77 -3.13
C ILE A 375 -10.25 -3.84 -2.52
N CYS A 376 -10.69 -2.84 -1.74
CA CYS A 376 -9.82 -1.75 -1.28
C CYS A 376 -10.15 -1.34 0.15
N ASN A 377 -9.18 -0.77 0.87
CA ASN A 377 -9.43 -0.26 2.22
C ASN A 377 -9.78 1.23 2.22
N VAL A 378 -9.30 2.01 1.25
CA VAL A 378 -9.52 3.46 1.17
C VAL A 378 -10.62 3.77 0.17
N GLY A 379 -11.80 4.14 0.68
CA GLY A 379 -13.02 4.30 -0.12
C GLY A 379 -13.02 5.45 -1.14
N ILE A 380 -12.13 6.42 -0.97
CA ILE A 380 -11.99 7.59 -1.85
C ILE A 380 -10.79 7.50 -2.79
N SER A 381 -10.11 6.34 -2.82
CA SER A 381 -8.93 6.11 -3.65
C SER A 381 -9.26 6.11 -5.16
N SER A 382 -8.22 6.30 -5.97
CA SER A 382 -8.35 6.24 -7.44
C SER A 382 -8.88 4.89 -7.91
N LEU A 383 -8.41 3.79 -7.30
CA LEU A 383 -8.86 2.44 -7.65
C LEU A 383 -10.38 2.27 -7.45
N VAL A 384 -10.91 2.78 -6.35
CA VAL A 384 -12.36 2.72 -6.04
C VAL A 384 -13.16 3.57 -7.01
N ARG A 385 -12.73 4.82 -7.25
CA ARG A 385 -13.44 5.72 -8.18
C ARG A 385 -13.45 5.25 -9.63
N GLU A 386 -12.40 4.52 -10.02
CA GLU A 386 -12.26 4.03 -11.40
C GLU A 386 -12.87 2.64 -11.61
N SER A 387 -13.35 1.93 -10.59
CA SER A 387 -13.93 0.59 -10.73
C SER A 387 -15.46 0.61 -10.81
N ASP A 388 -16.05 -0.36 -11.53
CA ASP A 388 -17.51 -0.49 -11.67
C ASP A 388 -18.19 -0.97 -10.39
N LEU A 389 -17.53 -1.87 -9.67
CA LEU A 389 -17.96 -2.45 -8.41
C LEU A 389 -16.88 -2.26 -7.34
N THR A 390 -17.29 -2.19 -6.06
CA THR A 390 -16.35 -2.01 -4.97
C THR A 390 -16.77 -2.76 -3.73
N LEU A 391 -15.81 -3.39 -3.05
CA LEU A 391 -15.95 -3.87 -1.69
C LEU A 391 -14.86 -3.25 -0.81
N LEU A 392 -15.24 -2.39 0.13
CA LEU A 392 -14.30 -1.79 1.08
C LEU A 392 -14.00 -2.76 2.22
N THR A 393 -12.74 -2.98 2.56
CA THR A 393 -12.36 -3.89 3.66
C THR A 393 -12.61 -3.32 5.05
N GLN A 394 -12.70 -1.99 5.18
CA GLN A 394 -12.97 -1.29 6.45
C GLN A 394 -11.96 -1.64 7.57
N ALA A 395 -10.72 -1.95 7.19
CA ALA A 395 -9.64 -2.28 8.14
C ALA A 395 -9.15 -1.06 8.95
N GLY A 396 -9.60 0.16 8.59
CA GLY A 396 -9.07 1.39 9.14
C GLY A 396 -7.65 1.69 8.65
N PRO A 397 -7.01 2.74 9.16
CA PRO A 397 -5.63 3.07 8.81
C PRO A 397 -4.67 1.95 9.21
N GLU A 398 -3.73 1.63 8.32
CA GLU A 398 -2.61 0.72 8.54
C GLU A 398 -1.31 1.48 8.28
N ILE A 399 -0.53 1.69 9.33
CA ILE A 399 0.64 2.58 9.35
C ILE A 399 1.95 1.81 9.17
N GLY A 400 2.08 0.63 9.80
CA GLY A 400 3.22 -0.25 9.61
C GLY A 400 3.44 -0.54 8.13
N VAL A 401 4.69 -0.42 7.65
CA VAL A 401 5.01 -0.63 6.22
C VAL A 401 4.64 -2.05 5.79
N ALA A 402 4.99 -3.06 6.59
CA ALA A 402 4.59 -4.44 6.36
C ALA A 402 3.09 -4.62 6.65
N SER A 403 2.31 -5.00 5.67
CA SER A 403 0.84 -5.18 5.81
C SER A 403 0.49 -6.37 6.69
N THR A 404 -0.51 -6.19 7.56
CA THR A 404 -1.02 -7.21 8.49
C THR A 404 -2.53 -7.35 8.41
N LYS A 405 -3.29 -6.45 9.05
CA LYS A 405 -4.75 -6.46 9.07
C LYS A 405 -5.37 -6.25 7.69
N ALA A 406 -4.68 -5.55 6.78
CA ALA A 406 -5.14 -5.42 5.40
C ALA A 406 -5.22 -6.78 4.70
N PHE A 407 -4.25 -7.68 4.91
CA PHE A 407 -4.25 -9.01 4.32
C PHE A 407 -5.43 -9.86 4.79
N THR A 408 -5.65 -9.96 6.09
CA THR A 408 -6.75 -10.76 6.65
C THR A 408 -8.12 -10.24 6.24
N THR A 409 -8.30 -8.91 6.20
CA THR A 409 -9.56 -8.33 5.72
C THR A 409 -9.75 -8.48 4.21
N GLN A 410 -8.69 -8.49 3.40
CA GLN A 410 -8.75 -8.84 1.98
C GLN A 410 -9.14 -10.30 1.77
N LEU A 411 -8.60 -11.23 2.57
CA LEU A 411 -9.01 -12.64 2.53
C LEU A 411 -10.51 -12.79 2.83
N VAL A 412 -11.01 -12.12 3.88
CA VAL A 412 -12.44 -12.11 4.20
C VAL A 412 -13.27 -11.56 3.03
N ALA A 413 -12.86 -10.43 2.46
CA ALA A 413 -13.55 -9.83 1.31
C ALA A 413 -13.59 -10.75 0.08
N LEU A 414 -12.50 -11.46 -0.18
CA LEU A 414 -12.39 -12.42 -1.28
C LEU A 414 -13.23 -13.68 -1.06
N LEU A 415 -13.34 -14.15 0.19
CA LEU A 415 -14.24 -15.26 0.52
C LEU A 415 -15.72 -14.83 0.36
N LEU A 416 -16.07 -13.59 0.78
CA LEU A 416 -17.39 -13.02 0.52
C LEU A 416 -17.68 -12.93 -0.99
N LEU A 417 -16.72 -12.53 -1.80
CA LEU A 417 -16.85 -12.51 -3.27
C LEU A 417 -17.09 -13.92 -3.82
N THR A 418 -16.32 -14.90 -3.36
CA THR A 418 -16.46 -16.30 -3.78
C THR A 418 -17.86 -16.83 -3.48
N LEU A 419 -18.35 -16.62 -2.25
CA LEU A 419 -19.69 -17.04 -1.86
C LEU A 419 -20.79 -16.31 -2.64
N SER A 420 -20.64 -14.99 -2.86
CA SER A 420 -21.60 -14.21 -3.65
C SER A 420 -21.69 -14.67 -5.11
N LEU A 421 -20.55 -14.95 -5.73
CA LEU A 421 -20.50 -15.48 -7.10
C LEU A 421 -21.12 -16.87 -7.16
N GLY A 422 -20.76 -17.77 -6.25
CA GLY A 422 -21.30 -19.11 -6.18
C GLY A 422 -22.80 -19.14 -5.88
N GLN A 423 -23.29 -18.27 -4.99
CA GLN A 423 -24.71 -18.08 -4.69
C GLN A 423 -25.49 -17.66 -5.94
N VAL A 424 -25.06 -16.60 -6.62
CA VAL A 424 -25.76 -16.09 -7.82
C VAL A 424 -25.76 -17.12 -8.97
N LYS A 425 -24.69 -17.91 -9.07
CA LYS A 425 -24.57 -19.01 -10.05
C LYS A 425 -25.35 -20.27 -9.67
N GLY A 426 -25.72 -20.43 -8.40
CA GLY A 426 -26.27 -21.67 -7.89
C GLY A 426 -25.28 -22.83 -7.94
N SER A 427 -23.97 -22.54 -7.84
CA SER A 427 -22.90 -23.54 -7.93
C SER A 427 -22.35 -24.00 -6.58
N LEU A 428 -22.75 -23.36 -5.47
CA LEU A 428 -22.38 -23.81 -4.12
C LEU A 428 -23.10 -25.11 -3.78
N GLU A 429 -22.38 -26.03 -3.13
CA GLU A 429 -23.01 -27.21 -2.57
C GLU A 429 -24.04 -26.83 -1.48
N GLU A 430 -25.09 -27.67 -1.33
CA GLU A 430 -26.17 -27.42 -0.37
C GLU A 430 -25.61 -27.28 1.07
N GLY A 431 -26.01 -26.22 1.76
CA GLY A 431 -25.61 -25.95 3.14
C GLY A 431 -24.23 -25.32 3.32
N VAL A 432 -23.34 -25.34 2.31
CA VAL A 432 -21.97 -24.80 2.43
C VAL A 432 -21.98 -23.31 2.73
N GLU A 433 -22.82 -22.52 2.05
CA GLU A 433 -22.91 -21.09 2.33
C GLU A 433 -23.35 -20.80 3.76
N ALA A 434 -24.40 -21.48 4.23
CA ALA A 434 -24.91 -21.31 5.58
C ALA A 434 -23.86 -21.65 6.65
N GLN A 435 -23.13 -22.75 6.46
CA GLN A 435 -22.02 -23.16 7.32
C GLN A 435 -20.91 -22.10 7.34
N LEU A 436 -20.47 -21.63 6.18
CA LEU A 436 -19.41 -20.63 6.09
C LEU A 436 -19.82 -19.28 6.67
N VAL A 437 -21.07 -18.87 6.51
CA VAL A 437 -21.63 -17.66 7.14
C VAL A 437 -21.62 -17.77 8.66
N GLU A 438 -21.97 -18.94 9.21
CA GLU A 438 -21.90 -19.17 10.66
C GLU A 438 -20.44 -19.11 11.18
N GLU A 439 -19.51 -19.77 10.49
CA GLU A 439 -18.11 -19.78 10.86
C GLU A 439 -17.44 -18.39 10.67
N LEU A 440 -17.83 -17.62 9.64
CA LEU A 440 -17.38 -16.23 9.48
C LEU A 440 -17.81 -15.34 10.66
N ARG A 441 -18.99 -15.56 11.24
CA ARG A 441 -19.41 -14.83 12.46
C ARG A 441 -18.56 -15.18 13.68
N ARG A 442 -18.02 -16.41 13.74
CA ARG A 442 -17.15 -16.89 14.82
C ARG A 442 -15.68 -16.51 14.60
N LEU A 443 -15.32 -16.14 13.36
CA LEU A 443 -13.94 -15.87 12.98
C LEU A 443 -13.24 -14.83 13.87
N PRO A 444 -13.84 -13.69 14.27
CA PRO A 444 -13.21 -12.76 15.19
C PRO A 444 -12.78 -13.41 16.52
N THR A 445 -13.59 -14.29 17.07
CA THR A 445 -13.24 -15.05 18.30
C THR A 445 -12.08 -15.99 18.05
N ARG A 446 -12.07 -16.73 16.92
CA ARG A 446 -10.97 -17.63 16.56
C ARG A 446 -9.64 -16.89 16.35
N LEU A 447 -9.70 -15.70 15.77
CA LEU A 447 -8.50 -14.84 15.63
C LEU A 447 -7.99 -14.40 17.02
N GLY A 448 -8.89 -14.08 17.96
CA GLY A 448 -8.53 -13.79 19.34
C GLY A 448 -7.86 -14.97 20.04
N GLU A 449 -8.32 -16.19 19.82
CA GLU A 449 -7.69 -17.42 20.32
C GLU A 449 -6.28 -17.62 19.73
N ALA A 450 -6.09 -17.33 18.44
CA ALA A 450 -4.76 -17.38 17.81
C ALA A 450 -3.82 -16.30 18.37
N LEU A 451 -4.31 -15.09 18.63
CA LEU A 451 -3.54 -14.03 19.26
C LEU A 451 -3.13 -14.36 20.70
N ALA A 452 -3.91 -15.16 21.43
CA ALA A 452 -3.54 -15.60 22.78
C ALA A 452 -2.27 -16.47 22.82
N MET A 453 -1.80 -16.94 21.66
CA MET A 453 -0.53 -17.67 21.52
C MET A 453 0.70 -16.78 21.44
N ASP A 454 0.54 -15.47 21.52
CA ASP A 454 1.57 -14.43 21.36
C ASP A 454 2.87 -14.77 22.10
N GLY A 455 2.81 -15.00 23.41
CA GLY A 455 4.00 -15.37 24.21
C GLY A 455 4.63 -16.73 23.86
N THR A 456 3.90 -17.64 23.17
CA THR A 456 4.47 -18.89 22.66
C THR A 456 5.26 -18.62 21.38
N VAL A 457 4.72 -17.79 20.51
CA VAL A 457 5.38 -17.40 19.25
C VAL A 457 6.62 -16.56 19.53
N GLU A 458 6.59 -15.67 20.53
CA GLU A 458 7.75 -14.90 20.99
C GLU A 458 8.94 -15.81 21.35
N LYS A 459 8.70 -16.88 22.13
CA LYS A 459 9.74 -17.85 22.47
C LYS A 459 10.32 -18.59 21.27
N VAL A 460 9.45 -18.95 20.32
CA VAL A 460 9.89 -19.64 19.09
C VAL A 460 10.72 -18.71 18.21
N ALA A 461 10.45 -17.41 18.23
CA ALA A 461 11.22 -16.42 17.48
C ALA A 461 12.71 -16.38 17.89
N GLU A 462 13.06 -16.79 19.12
CA GLU A 462 14.45 -16.87 19.60
C GLU A 462 15.31 -17.81 18.72
N LEU A 463 14.71 -18.83 18.10
CA LEU A 463 15.40 -19.74 17.18
C LEU A 463 15.95 -19.04 15.94
N PHE A 464 15.46 -17.84 15.62
CA PHE A 464 15.85 -17.07 14.43
C PHE A 464 16.91 -15.99 14.73
N ALA A 465 17.29 -15.77 15.99
CA ALA A 465 18.15 -14.65 16.37
C ALA A 465 19.43 -14.57 15.54
N GLU A 466 20.11 -15.70 15.33
CA GLU A 466 21.36 -15.81 14.57
C GLU A 466 21.16 -16.35 13.14
N LYS A 467 19.91 -16.57 12.71
CA LYS A 467 19.63 -17.12 11.38
C LYS A 467 19.61 -16.04 10.30
N HIS A 468 20.04 -16.42 9.10
CA HIS A 468 20.07 -15.54 7.92
C HIS A 468 19.15 -16.03 6.80
N HIS A 469 18.75 -17.29 6.83
CA HIS A 469 17.91 -17.93 5.81
C HIS A 469 16.81 -18.75 6.49
N THR A 470 15.67 -18.88 5.81
CA THR A 470 14.57 -19.74 6.26
C THR A 470 13.67 -20.13 5.08
N LEU A 471 13.10 -21.32 5.16
CA LEU A 471 12.07 -21.78 4.22
C LEU A 471 10.70 -21.75 4.88
N PHE A 472 9.69 -21.41 4.10
CA PHE A 472 8.29 -21.50 4.49
C PHE A 472 7.59 -22.53 3.61
N LEU A 473 6.80 -23.41 4.22
CA LEU A 473 6.12 -24.48 3.51
C LEU A 473 4.61 -24.44 3.73
N GLY A 474 3.87 -24.61 2.66
CA GLY A 474 2.42 -24.77 2.67
C GLY A 474 1.96 -25.73 1.58
N ARG A 475 0.72 -26.21 1.67
CA ARG A 475 0.06 -26.98 0.61
C ARG A 475 -1.32 -26.43 0.32
N GLY A 476 -1.78 -26.56 -0.94
CA GLY A 476 -3.07 -26.00 -1.34
C GLY A 476 -3.16 -24.50 -1.03
N ALA A 477 -4.26 -24.05 -0.47
CA ALA A 477 -4.49 -22.66 -0.08
C ALA A 477 -3.52 -22.15 1.00
N GLN A 478 -2.78 -23.03 1.68
CA GLN A 478 -1.77 -22.64 2.67
C GLN A 478 -0.41 -22.29 2.03
N PHE A 479 -0.17 -22.60 0.76
CA PHE A 479 1.05 -22.16 0.09
C PHE A 479 1.13 -20.62 -0.04
N PRO A 480 0.09 -19.92 -0.52
CA PRO A 480 0.08 -18.45 -0.49
C PRO A 480 0.20 -17.84 0.92
N VAL A 481 -0.31 -18.52 1.96
CA VAL A 481 -0.13 -18.11 3.36
C VAL A 481 1.34 -18.23 3.79
N ALA A 482 2.01 -19.32 3.40
CA ALA A 482 3.44 -19.47 3.60
C ALA A 482 4.25 -18.39 2.85
N MET A 483 3.84 -18.02 1.62
CA MET A 483 4.45 -16.92 0.87
C MET A 483 4.31 -15.59 1.62
N GLU A 484 3.14 -15.33 2.20
CA GLU A 484 2.90 -14.12 2.99
C GLU A 484 3.74 -14.10 4.26
N GLY A 485 3.87 -15.22 4.98
CA GLY A 485 4.75 -15.35 6.13
C GLY A 485 6.22 -15.09 5.77
N ALA A 486 6.71 -15.67 4.68
CA ALA A 486 8.05 -15.43 4.16
C ALA A 486 8.26 -13.96 3.77
N LEU A 487 7.26 -13.33 3.14
CA LEU A 487 7.30 -11.91 2.79
C LEU A 487 7.41 -11.05 4.06
N LYS A 488 6.55 -11.26 5.05
CA LYS A 488 6.59 -10.50 6.30
C LYS A 488 7.94 -10.63 7.01
N LEU A 489 8.47 -11.85 7.10
CA LEU A 489 9.75 -12.07 7.76
C LEU A 489 10.90 -11.34 7.05
N LYS A 490 11.00 -11.44 5.72
CA LYS A 490 12.08 -10.77 4.96
C LYS A 490 11.97 -9.24 5.02
N GLU A 491 10.76 -8.68 4.98
CA GLU A 491 10.54 -7.24 4.99
C GLU A 491 11.09 -6.56 6.23
N ILE A 492 10.88 -7.16 7.42
CA ILE A 492 11.15 -6.50 8.69
C ILE A 492 12.36 -7.04 9.44
N SER A 493 12.78 -8.30 9.21
CA SER A 493 13.95 -8.89 9.86
C SER A 493 15.19 -8.96 8.98
N TYR A 494 15.04 -8.77 7.67
CA TYR A 494 16.06 -8.90 6.64
C TYR A 494 16.65 -10.31 6.50
N ILE A 495 16.00 -11.33 7.09
CA ILE A 495 16.28 -12.74 6.83
C ILE A 495 15.84 -13.08 5.41
N HIS A 496 16.69 -13.74 4.64
CA HIS A 496 16.30 -14.26 3.33
C HIS A 496 15.30 -15.41 3.51
N ALA A 497 14.03 -15.13 3.29
CA ALA A 497 12.93 -16.07 3.48
C ALA A 497 12.25 -16.38 2.13
N GLU A 498 12.09 -17.65 1.83
CA GLU A 498 11.40 -18.13 0.63
C GLU A 498 10.30 -19.12 0.99
N ALA A 499 9.26 -19.16 0.17
CA ALA A 499 8.17 -20.11 0.36
C ALA A 499 8.04 -21.05 -0.84
N TYR A 500 7.75 -22.31 -0.54
CA TYR A 500 7.54 -23.34 -1.55
C TYR A 500 6.27 -24.16 -1.24
N PRO A 501 5.56 -24.66 -2.26
CA PRO A 501 4.66 -25.78 -2.05
C PRO A 501 5.48 -26.94 -1.49
N ALA A 502 5.07 -27.52 -0.36
CA ALA A 502 5.89 -28.54 0.32
C ALA A 502 6.22 -29.75 -0.58
N GLY A 503 5.38 -30.04 -1.59
CA GLY A 503 5.65 -31.08 -2.59
C GLY A 503 6.84 -30.78 -3.50
N GLU A 504 7.19 -29.49 -3.69
CA GLU A 504 8.29 -29.06 -4.56
C GLU A 504 9.67 -29.16 -3.92
N LEU A 505 9.75 -29.47 -2.61
CA LEU A 505 11.04 -29.62 -1.90
C LEU A 505 12.03 -30.52 -2.66
N LYS A 506 11.54 -31.63 -3.23
CA LYS A 506 12.35 -32.61 -3.97
C LYS A 506 12.93 -32.10 -5.28
N HIS A 507 12.40 -30.99 -5.80
CA HIS A 507 12.77 -30.41 -7.09
C HIS A 507 13.78 -29.27 -6.97
N GLY A 508 14.56 -29.25 -5.86
CA GLY A 508 15.64 -28.29 -5.65
C GLY A 508 15.75 -27.77 -4.21
N PRO A 509 14.70 -27.20 -3.60
CA PRO A 509 14.81 -26.51 -2.32
C PRO A 509 15.34 -27.39 -1.17
N LEU A 510 15.14 -28.71 -1.24
CA LEU A 510 15.63 -29.67 -0.23
C LEU A 510 17.16 -29.66 -0.13
N ALA A 511 17.88 -29.24 -1.16
CA ALA A 511 19.34 -29.09 -1.14
C ALA A 511 19.82 -27.99 -0.18
N LEU A 512 18.94 -27.03 0.19
CA LEU A 512 19.24 -25.93 1.09
C LEU A 512 19.04 -26.30 2.58
N VAL A 513 18.41 -27.45 2.84
CA VAL A 513 18.03 -27.86 4.20
C VAL A 513 19.22 -28.39 4.96
N ASP A 514 19.56 -27.72 6.05
CA ASP A 514 20.55 -28.09 7.05
C ASP A 514 20.13 -27.62 8.45
N ALA A 515 20.98 -27.72 9.45
CA ALA A 515 20.71 -27.31 10.83
C ALA A 515 20.62 -25.77 11.00
N ASP A 516 21.16 -25.01 10.05
CA ASP A 516 21.18 -23.53 10.12
C ASP A 516 19.99 -22.88 9.41
N MET A 517 19.21 -23.67 8.67
CA MET A 517 18.02 -23.21 7.98
C MET A 517 16.74 -23.71 8.65
N PRO A 518 16.08 -22.91 9.51
CA PRO A 518 14.78 -23.25 10.05
C PRO A 518 13.73 -23.31 8.94
N VAL A 519 12.79 -24.23 9.08
CA VAL A 519 11.69 -24.44 8.14
C VAL A 519 10.36 -24.23 8.85
N VAL A 520 9.67 -23.17 8.47
CA VAL A 520 8.35 -22.79 9.01
C VAL A 520 7.25 -23.43 8.17
N THR A 521 6.27 -24.04 8.82
CA THR A 521 5.18 -24.74 8.13
C THR A 521 3.83 -24.45 8.75
N VAL A 522 2.80 -24.29 7.91
CA VAL A 522 1.39 -24.21 8.31
C VAL A 522 0.70 -25.53 7.97
N ALA A 523 0.08 -26.16 8.97
CA ALA A 523 -0.42 -27.52 8.90
C ALA A 523 -1.87 -27.63 9.44
N PRO A 524 -2.88 -27.13 8.68
CA PRO A 524 -4.28 -27.35 9.05
C PRO A 524 -4.64 -28.83 8.96
N ASN A 525 -5.69 -29.22 9.70
CA ASN A 525 -6.19 -30.59 9.66
C ASN A 525 -7.14 -30.77 8.45
N ASN A 526 -6.56 -31.04 7.29
CA ASN A 526 -7.26 -31.25 6.03
C ASN A 526 -6.73 -32.47 5.27
N GLU A 527 -7.26 -32.72 4.09
CA GLU A 527 -6.90 -33.88 3.24
C GLU A 527 -5.42 -33.91 2.82
N LEU A 528 -4.71 -32.78 2.85
CA LEU A 528 -3.30 -32.68 2.50
C LEU A 528 -2.34 -32.88 3.68
N LEU A 529 -2.86 -33.00 4.92
CA LEU A 529 -2.05 -33.07 6.12
C LEU A 529 -1.05 -34.23 6.12
N GLU A 530 -1.49 -35.43 5.75
CA GLU A 530 -0.60 -36.62 5.71
C GLU A 530 0.50 -36.49 4.64
N LYS A 531 0.20 -35.83 3.53
CA LYS A 531 1.20 -35.49 2.50
C LYS A 531 2.22 -34.50 3.02
N LEU A 532 1.75 -33.50 3.78
CA LEU A 532 2.61 -32.49 4.41
C LEU A 532 3.52 -33.15 5.47
N LYS A 533 2.98 -33.98 6.35
CA LYS A 533 3.78 -34.74 7.36
C LYS A 533 4.91 -35.50 6.70
N SER A 534 4.66 -36.17 5.57
CA SER A 534 5.71 -36.86 4.80
C SER A 534 6.82 -35.92 4.33
N ASN A 535 6.45 -34.73 3.81
CA ASN A 535 7.45 -33.74 3.42
C ASN A 535 8.28 -33.22 4.61
N LEU A 536 7.66 -33.03 5.77
CA LEU A 536 8.36 -32.60 6.98
C LEU A 536 9.37 -33.67 7.51
N GLN A 537 9.03 -34.95 7.34
CA GLN A 537 9.97 -36.04 7.65
C GLN A 537 11.23 -35.96 6.77
N GLU A 538 11.10 -35.59 5.50
CA GLU A 538 12.23 -35.43 4.58
C GLU A 538 13.16 -34.28 5.03
N VAL A 539 12.60 -33.17 5.53
CA VAL A 539 13.33 -32.06 6.13
C VAL A 539 14.10 -32.54 7.37
N ARG A 540 13.40 -33.24 8.28
CA ARG A 540 14.03 -33.76 9.50
C ARG A 540 15.15 -34.77 9.23
N ALA A 541 14.97 -35.64 8.25
CA ALA A 541 15.99 -36.61 7.86
C ALA A 541 17.31 -35.96 7.39
N ARG A 542 17.30 -34.67 7.10
CA ARG A 542 18.47 -33.86 6.68
C ARG A 542 18.96 -32.90 7.74
N GLY A 543 18.45 -33.03 8.98
CA GLY A 543 18.85 -32.20 10.10
C GLY A 543 18.15 -30.83 10.16
N GLY A 544 17.20 -30.56 9.26
CA GLY A 544 16.46 -29.28 9.25
C GLY A 544 15.63 -29.09 10.53
N GLU A 545 15.55 -27.88 11.05
CA GLU A 545 14.75 -27.51 12.22
C GLU A 545 13.36 -27.06 11.79
N LEU A 546 12.32 -27.71 12.32
CA LEU A 546 10.93 -27.48 11.96
C LEU A 546 10.22 -26.60 12.99
N ILE A 547 9.57 -25.57 12.53
CA ILE A 547 8.59 -24.78 13.28
C ILE A 547 7.22 -25.00 12.62
N VAL A 548 6.32 -25.71 13.30
CA VAL A 548 5.05 -26.16 12.70
C VAL A 548 3.88 -25.57 13.45
N PHE A 549 3.17 -24.67 12.79
CA PHE A 549 1.87 -24.20 13.24
C PHE A 549 0.81 -25.22 12.80
N ALA A 550 0.42 -26.10 13.70
CA ALA A 550 -0.42 -27.25 13.42
C ALA A 550 -1.78 -27.16 14.11
N ASP A 551 -2.84 -27.55 13.42
CA ASP A 551 -4.15 -27.77 14.04
C ASP A 551 -4.02 -28.67 15.27
N GLU A 552 -4.65 -28.34 16.39
CA GLU A 552 -4.60 -29.11 17.63
C GLU A 552 -5.04 -30.58 17.45
N GLN A 553 -5.87 -30.83 16.42
CA GLN A 553 -6.36 -32.16 16.06
C GLN A 553 -5.46 -32.88 15.06
N ALA A 554 -4.40 -32.23 14.55
CA ALA A 554 -3.47 -32.84 13.58
C ALA A 554 -2.62 -33.98 14.14
N GLY A 555 -2.62 -34.14 15.47
CA GLY A 555 -1.84 -35.21 16.15
C GLY A 555 -0.32 -35.05 16.08
N MET A 556 0.17 -33.86 15.72
CA MET A 556 1.60 -33.53 15.68
C MET A 556 2.12 -33.20 17.08
N LYS A 557 3.39 -33.50 17.35
CA LYS A 557 4.00 -33.33 18.67
C LYS A 557 5.41 -32.77 18.56
N ASN A 558 5.83 -32.06 19.62
CA ASN A 558 7.21 -31.62 19.78
C ASN A 558 8.15 -32.82 19.79
N GLY A 559 9.35 -32.65 19.24
CA GLY A 559 10.40 -33.64 19.18
C GLY A 559 11.76 -32.96 18.99
N GLU A 560 12.81 -33.74 18.89
CA GLU A 560 14.13 -33.20 18.57
C GLU A 560 14.09 -32.44 17.23
N GLY A 561 14.48 -31.15 17.25
CA GLY A 561 14.43 -30.26 16.09
C GLY A 561 13.04 -30.08 15.45
N THR A 562 11.98 -30.27 16.24
CA THR A 562 10.60 -30.05 15.80
C THR A 562 9.82 -29.35 16.90
N HIS A 563 9.41 -28.12 16.61
CA HIS A 563 8.66 -27.24 17.48
C HIS A 563 7.23 -27.10 16.92
N VAL A 564 6.27 -27.72 17.60
CA VAL A 564 4.86 -27.70 17.21
C VAL A 564 4.12 -26.68 18.05
N ILE A 565 3.49 -25.72 17.40
CA ILE A 565 2.62 -24.74 18.00
C ILE A 565 1.18 -25.13 17.64
N ALA A 566 0.39 -25.55 18.67
CA ALA A 566 -0.97 -26.00 18.46
C ALA A 566 -1.89 -24.81 18.15
N MET A 567 -2.51 -24.83 16.98
CA MET A 567 -3.48 -23.85 16.52
C MET A 567 -4.91 -24.28 16.84
N PRO A 568 -5.83 -23.35 17.18
CA PRO A 568 -7.23 -23.66 17.30
C PRO A 568 -7.78 -24.35 16.05
N HIS A 569 -8.65 -25.34 16.24
CA HIS A 569 -9.29 -26.00 15.10
C HIS A 569 -10.21 -25.05 14.35
N ILE A 570 -10.11 -25.05 13.02
CA ILE A 570 -10.96 -24.26 12.12
C ILE A 570 -11.23 -25.03 10.83
N ILE A 571 -12.36 -24.75 10.19
CA ILE A 571 -12.67 -25.35 8.89
C ILE A 571 -11.66 -24.89 7.82
N ASP A 572 -11.39 -25.78 6.86
CA ASP A 572 -10.30 -25.57 5.87
C ASP A 572 -10.41 -24.26 5.09
N ALA A 573 -11.64 -23.86 4.73
CA ALA A 573 -11.88 -22.61 4.01
C ALA A 573 -11.44 -21.34 4.77
N LEU A 574 -11.48 -21.34 6.11
CA LEU A 574 -11.06 -20.21 6.96
C LEU A 574 -9.62 -20.36 7.47
N ALA A 575 -9.01 -21.53 7.30
CA ALA A 575 -7.64 -21.77 7.74
C ALA A 575 -6.62 -20.76 7.19
N PRO A 576 -6.67 -20.30 5.91
CA PRO A 576 -5.76 -19.27 5.42
C PRO A 576 -5.78 -17.97 6.24
N ILE A 577 -6.94 -17.58 6.76
CA ILE A 577 -7.10 -16.35 7.57
C ILE A 577 -6.50 -16.55 8.96
N LEU A 578 -6.80 -17.68 9.61
CA LEU A 578 -6.33 -17.98 10.97
C LEU A 578 -4.82 -18.16 11.03
N TYR A 579 -4.26 -18.96 10.11
CA TYR A 579 -2.83 -19.31 10.13
C TYR A 579 -1.91 -18.15 9.74
N THR A 580 -2.45 -17.07 9.20
CA THR A 580 -1.70 -15.84 8.97
C THR A 580 -1.27 -15.16 10.27
N ILE A 581 -2.08 -15.22 11.33
CA ILE A 581 -1.82 -14.55 12.61
C ILE A 581 -0.46 -14.95 13.23
N PRO A 582 -0.18 -16.23 13.48
CA PRO A 582 1.10 -16.62 14.09
C PRO A 582 2.31 -16.33 13.20
N LEU A 583 2.16 -16.33 11.87
CA LEU A 583 3.26 -15.98 10.96
C LEU A 583 3.61 -14.47 11.04
N GLN A 584 2.60 -13.62 11.23
CA GLN A 584 2.81 -12.18 11.45
C GLN A 584 3.48 -11.94 12.81
N LEU A 585 3.03 -12.60 13.88
CA LEU A 585 3.65 -12.53 15.21
C LEU A 585 5.10 -13.03 15.18
N LEU A 586 5.37 -14.16 14.53
CA LEU A 586 6.73 -14.71 14.37
C LEU A 586 7.63 -13.66 13.69
N SER A 587 7.19 -13.10 12.58
CA SER A 587 7.96 -12.09 11.85
C SER A 587 8.23 -10.86 12.70
N TYR A 588 7.23 -10.39 13.45
CA TYR A 588 7.35 -9.27 14.37
C TYR A 588 8.42 -9.52 15.45
N TYR A 589 8.33 -10.63 16.17
CA TYR A 589 9.26 -10.93 17.25
C TYR A 589 10.68 -11.16 16.75
N VAL A 590 10.85 -11.84 15.62
CA VAL A 590 12.17 -12.01 14.99
C VAL A 590 12.79 -10.65 14.65
N ALA A 591 12.01 -9.71 14.12
CA ALA A 591 12.49 -8.35 13.82
C ALA A 591 12.89 -7.59 15.09
N VAL A 592 12.09 -7.70 16.16
CA VAL A 592 12.40 -7.10 17.46
C VAL A 592 13.70 -7.65 18.04
N LEU A 593 13.92 -8.99 17.99
CA LEU A 593 15.15 -9.65 18.46
C LEU A 593 16.37 -9.23 17.64
N LYS A 594 16.23 -9.04 16.34
CA LYS A 594 17.29 -8.55 15.47
C LYS A 594 17.55 -7.05 15.58
N GLY A 595 16.72 -6.30 16.34
CA GLY A 595 16.86 -4.86 16.54
C GLY A 595 16.59 -4.01 15.30
N THR A 596 15.81 -4.52 14.35
CA THR A 596 15.45 -3.78 13.13
C THR A 596 14.27 -2.83 13.38
N ASP A 597 14.08 -1.84 12.49
CA ASP A 597 12.90 -0.96 12.55
C ASP A 597 11.70 -1.73 11.98
N VAL A 598 10.75 -2.11 12.86
CA VAL A 598 9.59 -2.93 12.51
C VAL A 598 8.57 -2.15 11.68
N ASP A 599 8.31 -0.89 12.07
CA ASP A 599 7.28 -0.07 11.43
C ASP A 599 7.77 0.58 10.13
N GLN A 600 9.07 0.88 10.05
CA GLN A 600 9.71 1.54 8.90
C GLN A 600 10.99 0.80 8.49
N PRO A 601 10.87 -0.44 7.96
CA PRO A 601 12.03 -1.22 7.55
C PRO A 601 12.75 -0.56 6.37
N ARG A 602 14.08 -0.71 6.35
CA ARG A 602 14.92 -0.10 5.29
C ARG A 602 14.46 -0.52 3.89
N ASN A 603 14.58 0.40 2.93
CA ASN A 603 14.31 0.16 1.50
C ASN A 603 12.87 -0.28 1.18
N LEU A 604 11.90 -0.02 2.05
CA LEU A 604 10.49 -0.31 1.81
C LEU A 604 9.61 0.90 2.10
N ALA A 605 8.50 1.00 1.41
CA ALA A 605 7.47 2.01 1.62
C ALA A 605 6.09 1.36 1.67
N LYS A 606 5.16 1.96 2.44
CA LYS A 606 3.81 1.40 2.66
C LYS A 606 3.00 1.22 1.38
N SER A 607 3.16 2.10 0.41
CA SER A 607 2.42 2.04 -0.85
C SER A 607 3.31 2.57 -1.98
N VAL A 608 3.36 1.87 -3.11
CA VAL A 608 4.17 2.22 -4.29
C VAL A 608 3.27 2.93 -5.30
N THR A 609 3.37 4.27 -5.40
CA THR A 609 2.59 5.11 -6.33
C THR A 609 3.43 5.60 -7.51
N VAL A 610 4.63 5.10 -7.66
CA VAL A 610 5.53 5.35 -8.81
C VAL A 610 6.02 4.01 -9.32
N GLU A 611 6.41 3.98 -10.58
CA GLU A 611 7.04 2.83 -11.20
C GLU A 611 8.55 2.92 -11.10
#